data_a3c8d366b065fdc55ebbc5bc38ae17ee
#
_entry.id   a3c8d366b065fdc55ebbc5bc38ae17ee
#
_cell.length_a   1.000
_cell.length_b   1.000
_cell.length_c   1.000
_cell.angle_alpha   90.00
_cell.angle_beta   90.00
_cell.angle_gamma   90.00
#
_symmetry.space_group_name_H-M   'P 1'
#
loop_
_entity.id
_entity.type
_entity.pdbx_description
1 polymer ?
#
loop_
_entity_poly.entity_id
_entity_poly.type
_entity_poly.pdbx_seq_one_letter_code
_entity_poly.pdbx_strand_id
1 'polypeptide(L)'
;MGQKVNPHGARVGVIKDWNTRWYADKKNFADNLVSDAKLRKMIKELEFVDDKSKKPVKLYDAGISSIEIERRFDNEKARVTVTLNVAKPGIVIGANGANIEKIKAAIVKELGAQNAQVILNVQEIKNPDLDAQLVAENIAAQLENRVSFRRAMKKCLQSSMRAGAKGIKTSVAGRLGGADIARSEGYHEGSIPLQTLRADIDYGFAEAATTYGRIGVKVWIYKGEVLHGGPRLGRSIEAPKPAFERRDRRGDRRGRRDFNRGERRAPRQEGGNR
;
A
#
# COMPACT_ATOMS: atom_id res chain seq x y z
N MET A 1 27.58 -17.14 -10.66
CA MET A 1 26.82 -15.88 -10.51
C MET A 1 26.85 -15.48 -9.04
N GLY A 2 27.13 -14.19 -8.74
CA GLY A 2 27.14 -13.68 -7.36
C GLY A 2 25.77 -13.66 -6.73
N GLN A 3 25.75 -13.58 -5.39
CA GLN A 3 24.52 -13.45 -4.60
C GLN A 3 23.83 -12.12 -4.90
N LYS A 4 22.50 -12.14 -5.00
CA LYS A 4 21.69 -10.96 -5.27
C LYS A 4 21.30 -10.26 -3.97
N VAL A 5 21.55 -8.96 -3.88
CA VAL A 5 21.12 -8.12 -2.76
C VAL A 5 19.65 -7.74 -2.95
N ASN A 6 18.91 -7.53 -1.83
CA ASN A 6 17.56 -7.03 -1.89
C ASN A 6 17.55 -5.61 -2.52
N PRO A 7 16.79 -5.37 -3.60
CA PRO A 7 16.77 -4.09 -4.30
C PRO A 7 16.31 -2.93 -3.43
N HIS A 8 15.40 -3.17 -2.50
CA HIS A 8 14.95 -2.16 -1.53
C HIS A 8 16.10 -1.75 -0.61
N GLY A 9 16.78 -2.74 0.01
CA GLY A 9 17.91 -2.50 0.91
C GLY A 9 19.07 -1.75 0.24
N ALA A 10 19.35 -2.06 -1.04
CA ALA A 10 20.40 -1.35 -1.80
C ALA A 10 20.07 0.13 -2.07
N ARG A 11 18.80 0.54 -1.98
CA ARG A 11 18.30 1.88 -2.31
C ARG A 11 17.81 2.67 -1.11
N VAL A 12 17.88 2.09 0.08
CA VAL A 12 17.56 2.81 1.32
C VAL A 12 18.54 3.95 1.51
N GLY A 13 18.03 5.14 1.81
CA GLY A 13 18.84 6.36 1.92
C GLY A 13 19.17 7.04 0.59
N VAL A 14 18.95 6.39 -0.56
CA VAL A 14 19.14 6.99 -1.89
C VAL A 14 17.81 7.43 -2.48
N ILE A 15 16.87 6.49 -2.67
CA ILE A 15 15.53 6.76 -3.23
C ILE A 15 14.39 6.13 -2.40
N LYS A 16 14.69 5.16 -1.55
CA LYS A 16 13.73 4.47 -0.67
C LYS A 16 13.96 4.89 0.77
N ASP A 17 12.90 4.88 1.54
CA ASP A 17 12.91 5.15 2.98
C ASP A 17 12.71 3.84 3.77
N TRP A 18 12.89 3.92 5.09
CA TRP A 18 12.69 2.83 6.01
C TRP A 18 11.19 2.59 6.27
N ASN A 19 10.82 1.33 6.42
CA ASN A 19 9.45 0.97 6.85
C ASN A 19 9.25 1.10 8.37
N THR A 20 10.34 1.29 9.11
CA THR A 20 10.32 1.46 10.57
C THR A 20 11.10 2.71 10.91
N ARG A 21 10.48 3.63 11.65
CA ARG A 21 11.07 4.93 12.02
C ARG A 21 10.96 5.13 13.51
N TRP A 22 12.02 4.78 14.24
CA TRP A 22 12.14 5.05 15.66
C TRP A 22 13.59 4.96 16.10
N TYR A 23 13.88 5.59 17.23
CA TYR A 23 15.12 5.45 17.94
C TYR A 23 14.86 4.85 19.33
N ALA A 24 15.74 4.00 19.82
CA ALA A 24 15.69 3.46 21.17
C ALA A 24 17.09 3.24 21.71
N ASP A 25 17.22 3.35 23.03
CA ASP A 25 18.44 3.02 23.75
C ASP A 25 18.78 1.53 23.62
N LYS A 26 20.05 1.21 23.82
CA LYS A 26 20.57 -0.17 23.70
C LYS A 26 19.75 -1.20 24.51
N LYS A 27 19.19 -0.80 25.65
CA LYS A 27 18.38 -1.69 26.52
C LYS A 27 17.03 -2.05 25.90
N ASN A 28 16.36 -1.06 25.27
CA ASN A 28 14.99 -1.20 24.77
C ASN A 28 14.94 -1.56 23.26
N PHE A 29 16.09 -1.54 22.59
CA PHE A 29 16.15 -1.75 21.14
C PHE A 29 15.66 -3.16 20.74
N ALA A 30 16.13 -4.18 21.44
CA ALA A 30 15.77 -5.59 21.15
C ALA A 30 14.27 -5.83 21.36
N ASP A 31 13.69 -5.34 22.44
CA ASP A 31 12.28 -5.51 22.77
C ASP A 31 11.37 -4.81 21.75
N ASN A 32 11.74 -3.60 21.34
CA ASN A 32 11.01 -2.89 20.30
C ASN A 32 11.07 -3.61 18.95
N LEU A 33 12.23 -4.16 18.57
CA LEU A 33 12.39 -4.88 17.31
C LEU A 33 11.53 -6.17 17.29
N VAL A 34 11.56 -6.93 18.37
CA VAL A 34 10.75 -8.15 18.52
C VAL A 34 9.26 -7.81 18.51
N SER A 35 8.86 -6.76 19.24
CA SER A 35 7.48 -6.27 19.26
C SER A 35 6.99 -5.85 17.86
N ASP A 36 7.81 -5.12 17.10
CA ASP A 36 7.44 -4.73 15.71
C ASP A 36 7.31 -5.94 14.78
N ALA A 37 8.16 -6.94 14.92
CA ALA A 37 8.06 -8.17 14.15
C ALA A 37 6.77 -8.95 14.46
N LYS A 38 6.41 -9.06 15.75
CA LYS A 38 5.15 -9.67 16.21
C LYS A 38 3.94 -8.90 15.69
N LEU A 39 3.94 -7.56 15.78
CA LEU A 39 2.87 -6.71 15.26
C LEU A 39 2.64 -6.91 13.76
N ARG A 40 3.70 -6.94 12.95
CA ARG A 40 3.60 -7.18 11.51
C ARG A 40 2.99 -8.55 11.19
N LYS A 41 3.38 -9.57 11.93
CA LYS A 41 2.84 -10.92 11.77
C LYS A 41 1.38 -10.98 12.20
N MET A 42 1.06 -10.48 13.39
CA MET A 42 -0.29 -10.44 13.94
C MET A 42 -1.26 -9.70 13.00
N ILE A 43 -0.88 -8.51 12.49
CA ILE A 43 -1.74 -7.75 11.57
C ILE A 43 -2.07 -8.56 10.31
N LYS A 44 -1.11 -9.31 9.76
CA LYS A 44 -1.36 -10.15 8.56
C LYS A 44 -2.24 -11.37 8.86
N GLU A 45 -2.19 -11.89 10.07
CA GLU A 45 -2.94 -13.08 10.50
C GLU A 45 -4.33 -12.75 11.09
N LEU A 46 -4.66 -11.46 11.33
CA LEU A 46 -5.95 -11.06 11.89
C LEU A 46 -7.10 -11.45 10.96
N GLU A 47 -8.11 -12.06 11.59
CA GLU A 47 -9.36 -12.44 10.94
C GLU A 47 -10.53 -11.67 11.58
N PHE A 48 -11.43 -11.18 10.76
CA PHE A 48 -12.67 -10.55 11.20
C PHE A 48 -13.86 -11.32 10.69
N VAL A 49 -14.89 -11.39 11.49
CA VAL A 49 -16.19 -11.87 11.02
C VAL A 49 -16.93 -10.66 10.45
N ASP A 50 -17.25 -10.72 9.16
CA ASP A 50 -18.06 -9.70 8.52
C ASP A 50 -19.51 -9.84 8.98
N ASP A 51 -20.06 -8.78 9.58
CA ASP A 51 -21.41 -8.78 10.14
C ASP A 51 -22.50 -9.09 9.09
N LYS A 52 -22.25 -8.78 7.82
CA LYS A 52 -23.21 -9.01 6.72
C LYS A 52 -23.16 -10.43 6.17
N SER A 53 -21.95 -10.95 5.93
CA SER A 53 -21.77 -12.27 5.28
C SER A 53 -21.55 -13.40 6.29
N LYS A 54 -21.34 -13.11 7.58
CA LYS A 54 -20.95 -14.05 8.65
C LYS A 54 -19.75 -14.95 8.26
N LYS A 55 -19.01 -14.56 7.24
CA LYS A 55 -17.80 -15.28 6.80
C LYS A 55 -16.56 -14.64 7.44
N PRO A 56 -15.58 -15.46 7.87
CA PRO A 56 -14.31 -14.92 8.31
C PRO A 56 -13.60 -14.28 7.10
N VAL A 57 -13.28 -13.00 7.21
CA VAL A 57 -12.49 -12.26 6.23
C VAL A 57 -11.12 -12.04 6.85
N LYS A 58 -10.10 -12.51 6.18
CA LYS A 58 -8.71 -12.29 6.61
C LYS A 58 -8.29 -10.90 6.20
N LEU A 59 -7.56 -10.24 7.09
CA LEU A 59 -6.98 -8.94 6.77
C LEU A 59 -5.97 -9.05 5.62
N TYR A 60 -5.39 -10.21 5.42
CA TYR A 60 -4.57 -10.55 4.26
C TYR A 60 -5.29 -10.33 2.91
N ASP A 61 -6.61 -10.59 2.83
CA ASP A 61 -7.43 -10.41 1.62
C ASP A 61 -7.63 -8.94 1.24
N ALA A 62 -7.33 -8.02 2.15
CA ALA A 62 -7.29 -6.59 1.87
C ALA A 62 -6.11 -6.20 0.95
N GLY A 63 -5.11 -7.07 0.80
CA GLY A 63 -3.90 -6.82 0.04
C GLY A 63 -3.01 -5.79 0.73
N ILE A 64 -2.33 -6.19 1.79
CA ILE A 64 -1.39 -5.33 2.54
C ILE A 64 -0.04 -5.36 1.85
N SER A 65 0.36 -4.26 1.23
CA SER A 65 1.68 -4.13 0.61
C SER A 65 2.77 -3.93 1.65
N SER A 66 2.62 -2.92 2.49
CA SER A 66 3.61 -2.59 3.53
C SER A 66 2.94 -2.09 4.81
N ILE A 67 3.63 -2.32 5.92
CA ILE A 67 3.25 -1.87 7.25
C ILE A 67 4.38 -0.98 7.75
N GLU A 68 4.12 0.32 7.88
CA GLU A 68 5.07 1.28 8.41
C GLU A 68 4.79 1.51 9.90
N ILE A 69 5.83 1.50 10.72
CA ILE A 69 5.71 1.66 12.17
C ILE A 69 6.61 2.84 12.60
N GLU A 70 5.99 3.82 13.23
CA GLU A 70 6.70 4.94 13.86
C GLU A 70 6.46 4.90 15.36
N ARG A 71 7.53 4.97 16.15
CA ARG A 71 7.46 5.08 17.61
C ARG A 71 8.05 6.41 18.04
N ARG A 72 7.28 7.17 18.79
CA ARG A 72 7.71 8.44 19.40
C ARG A 72 7.42 8.38 20.90
N PHE A 73 8.30 8.95 21.66
CA PHE A 73 8.13 9.10 23.10
C PHE A 73 7.87 10.60 23.36
N ASP A 74 6.60 10.94 23.62
CA ASP A 74 6.21 12.28 24.03
C ASP A 74 5.88 12.26 25.52
N ASN A 75 6.69 12.96 26.34
CA ASN A 75 6.44 13.24 27.75
C ASN A 75 5.73 12.09 28.51
N GLU A 76 6.41 10.96 28.70
CA GLU A 76 5.96 9.77 29.45
C GLU A 76 4.97 8.83 28.72
N LYS A 77 4.42 9.21 27.57
CA LYS A 77 3.53 8.34 26.82
C LYS A 77 4.17 7.86 25.51
N ALA A 78 4.25 6.54 25.36
CA ALA A 78 4.68 5.98 24.09
C ALA A 78 3.57 6.17 23.03
N ARG A 79 3.90 6.85 21.94
CA ARG A 79 3.00 7.01 20.79
C ARG A 79 3.46 6.08 19.68
N VAL A 80 2.61 5.17 19.25
CA VAL A 80 2.88 4.24 18.16
C VAL A 80 1.94 4.55 17.01
N THR A 81 2.51 4.96 15.88
CA THR A 81 1.75 5.21 14.65
C THR A 81 2.01 4.05 13.70
N VAL A 82 0.95 3.34 13.33
CA VAL A 82 1.00 2.25 12.35
C VAL A 82 0.29 2.72 11.08
N THR A 83 1.02 2.73 9.96
CA THR A 83 0.45 3.06 8.66
C THR A 83 0.38 1.79 7.81
N LEU A 84 -0.83 1.45 7.36
CA LEU A 84 -1.10 0.30 6.50
C LEU A 84 -1.31 0.78 5.07
N ASN A 85 -0.44 0.34 4.16
CA ASN A 85 -0.60 0.56 2.73
C ASN A 85 -1.36 -0.63 2.14
N VAL A 86 -2.61 -0.43 1.70
CA VAL A 86 -3.53 -1.50 1.31
C VAL A 86 -4.16 -1.26 -0.05
N ALA A 87 -4.48 -2.35 -0.76
CA ALA A 87 -5.18 -2.28 -2.04
C ALA A 87 -6.70 -2.07 -1.86
N LYS A 88 -7.29 -2.65 -0.79
CA LYS A 88 -8.73 -2.59 -0.54
C LYS A 88 -8.99 -2.02 0.87
N PRO A 89 -8.99 -0.69 1.02
CA PRO A 89 -9.15 -0.05 2.33
C PRO A 89 -10.50 -0.36 3.00
N GLY A 90 -11.53 -0.63 2.22
CA GLY A 90 -12.85 -0.96 2.75
C GLY A 90 -12.88 -2.18 3.68
N ILE A 91 -12.05 -3.19 3.42
CA ILE A 91 -11.93 -4.37 4.28
C ILE A 91 -11.30 -4.03 5.62
N VAL A 92 -10.28 -3.16 5.59
CA VAL A 92 -9.57 -2.71 6.80
C VAL A 92 -10.43 -1.79 7.65
N ILE A 93 -11.18 -0.90 7.01
CA ILE A 93 -12.05 0.06 7.70
C ILE A 93 -13.27 -0.66 8.27
N GLY A 94 -13.89 -1.53 7.48
CA GLY A 94 -15.12 -2.22 7.84
C GLY A 94 -16.34 -1.31 7.87
N ALA A 95 -17.49 -1.87 8.23
CA ALA A 95 -18.73 -1.11 8.38
C ALA A 95 -18.57 -0.12 9.54
N ASN A 96 -18.83 1.16 9.29
CA ASN A 96 -18.75 2.25 10.29
C ASN A 96 -17.41 2.33 11.06
N GLY A 97 -16.31 1.78 10.52
CA GLY A 97 -15.01 1.80 11.19
C GLY A 97 -14.79 0.71 12.24
N ALA A 98 -15.69 -0.26 12.37
CA ALA A 98 -15.61 -1.30 13.40
C ALA A 98 -14.32 -2.13 13.33
N ASN A 99 -13.82 -2.43 12.13
CA ASN A 99 -12.59 -3.21 11.98
C ASN A 99 -11.35 -2.42 12.41
N ILE A 100 -11.30 -1.10 12.17
CA ILE A 100 -10.20 -0.24 12.64
C ILE A 100 -10.11 -0.28 14.18
N GLU A 101 -11.23 -0.25 14.88
CA GLU A 101 -11.25 -0.31 16.34
C GLU A 101 -10.76 -1.67 16.86
N LYS A 102 -11.19 -2.76 16.22
CA LYS A 102 -10.71 -4.11 16.52
C LYS A 102 -9.19 -4.23 16.29
N ILE A 103 -8.67 -3.69 15.18
CA ILE A 103 -7.22 -3.68 14.90
C ILE A 103 -6.47 -2.88 15.95
N LYS A 104 -6.94 -1.67 16.30
CA LYS A 104 -6.34 -0.85 17.36
C LYS A 104 -6.30 -1.58 18.70
N ALA A 105 -7.41 -2.20 19.09
CA ALA A 105 -7.48 -2.98 20.32
C ALA A 105 -6.49 -4.16 20.32
N ALA A 106 -6.37 -4.86 19.20
CA ALA A 106 -5.40 -5.95 19.04
C ALA A 106 -3.95 -5.45 19.15
N ILE A 107 -3.63 -4.30 18.54
CA ILE A 107 -2.30 -3.67 18.63
C ILE A 107 -1.99 -3.25 20.06
N VAL A 108 -2.94 -2.63 20.77
CA VAL A 108 -2.76 -2.23 22.19
C VAL A 108 -2.51 -3.45 23.06
N LYS A 109 -3.24 -4.55 22.84
CA LYS A 109 -3.06 -5.81 23.57
C LYS A 109 -1.68 -6.40 23.34
N GLU A 110 -1.18 -6.41 22.09
CA GLU A 110 0.14 -6.97 21.77
C GLU A 110 1.29 -6.11 22.33
N LEU A 111 1.12 -4.78 22.34
CA LEU A 111 2.10 -3.87 22.91
C LEU A 111 2.21 -3.96 24.43
N GLY A 112 1.23 -4.56 25.13
CA GLY A 112 1.21 -4.70 26.59
C GLY A 112 1.23 -3.36 27.35
N ALA A 113 1.22 -2.23 26.67
CA ALA A 113 1.34 -0.91 27.27
C ALA A 113 -0.05 -0.26 27.33
N GLN A 114 -0.68 -0.34 28.51
CA GLN A 114 -2.00 0.30 28.75
C GLN A 114 -2.00 1.83 28.52
N ASN A 115 -0.82 2.44 28.48
CA ASN A 115 -0.64 3.89 28.27
C ASN A 115 -0.13 4.27 26.87
N ALA A 116 0.00 3.31 25.93
CA ALA A 116 0.44 3.63 24.58
C ALA A 116 -0.71 4.22 23.75
N GLN A 117 -0.51 5.42 23.22
CA GLN A 117 -1.42 6.00 22.24
C GLN A 117 -1.16 5.36 20.88
N VAL A 118 -2.09 4.52 20.39
CA VAL A 118 -2.00 3.88 19.09
C VAL A 118 -2.79 4.69 18.05
N ILE A 119 -2.11 5.11 17.00
CA ILE A 119 -2.71 5.76 15.82
C ILE A 119 -2.59 4.80 14.65
N LEU A 120 -3.72 4.46 14.04
CA LEU A 120 -3.76 3.63 12.84
C LEU A 120 -4.16 4.49 11.65
N ASN A 121 -3.27 4.56 10.65
CA ASN A 121 -3.49 5.22 9.37
C ASN A 121 -3.66 4.16 8.28
N VAL A 122 -4.64 4.35 7.41
CA VAL A 122 -4.86 3.48 6.25
C VAL A 122 -4.63 4.31 4.99
N GLN A 123 -3.71 3.87 4.14
CA GLN A 123 -3.41 4.49 2.85
C GLN A 123 -3.78 3.54 1.72
N GLU A 124 -4.51 4.06 0.75
CA GLU A 124 -4.91 3.30 -0.43
C GLU A 124 -3.80 3.27 -1.48
N ILE A 125 -3.56 2.08 -2.03
CA ILE A 125 -2.69 1.89 -3.18
C ILE A 125 -3.55 1.96 -4.44
N LYS A 126 -3.41 3.03 -5.21
CA LYS A 126 -4.22 3.27 -6.42
C LYS A 126 -4.07 2.18 -7.47
N ASN A 127 -2.84 1.69 -7.69
CA ASN A 127 -2.53 0.68 -8.71
C ASN A 127 -1.86 -0.54 -8.05
N PRO A 128 -2.61 -1.55 -7.62
CA PRO A 128 -2.05 -2.74 -6.97
C PRO A 128 -1.15 -3.56 -7.91
N ASP A 129 -1.37 -3.51 -9.22
CA ASP A 129 -0.55 -4.20 -10.22
C ASP A 129 0.85 -3.59 -10.40
N LEU A 130 1.10 -2.39 -9.86
CA LEU A 130 2.43 -1.76 -9.80
C LEU A 130 3.16 -1.99 -8.48
N ASP A 131 2.55 -2.69 -7.54
CA ASP A 131 3.15 -3.04 -6.26
C ASP A 131 3.68 -4.47 -6.29
N ALA A 132 4.98 -4.62 -6.08
CA ALA A 132 5.64 -5.92 -6.23
C ALA A 132 5.19 -6.95 -5.19
N GLN A 133 4.86 -6.50 -3.96
CA GLN A 133 4.40 -7.39 -2.91
C GLN A 133 3.01 -7.95 -3.23
N LEU A 134 2.09 -7.10 -3.67
CA LEU A 134 0.73 -7.51 -4.04
C LEU A 134 0.71 -8.43 -5.26
N VAL A 135 1.57 -8.16 -6.24
CA VAL A 135 1.73 -9.05 -7.40
C VAL A 135 2.31 -10.40 -6.99
N ALA A 136 3.28 -10.45 -6.07
CA ALA A 136 3.83 -11.70 -5.56
C ALA A 136 2.78 -12.52 -4.81
N GLU A 137 1.98 -11.88 -3.95
CA GLU A 137 0.88 -12.51 -3.21
C GLU A 137 -0.22 -13.00 -4.16
N ASN A 138 -0.54 -12.27 -5.21
CA ASN A 138 -1.50 -12.70 -6.24
C ASN A 138 -1.01 -13.94 -7.01
N ILE A 139 0.29 -13.99 -7.37
CA ILE A 139 0.86 -15.20 -7.98
C ILE A 139 0.78 -16.37 -7.01
N ALA A 140 1.15 -16.17 -5.73
CA ALA A 140 1.08 -17.20 -4.71
C ALA A 140 -0.33 -17.77 -4.54
N ALA A 141 -1.33 -16.91 -4.42
CA ALA A 141 -2.74 -17.30 -4.33
C ALA A 141 -3.24 -18.10 -5.56
N GLN A 142 -2.79 -17.72 -6.76
CA GLN A 142 -3.11 -18.50 -7.98
C GLN A 142 -2.47 -19.87 -7.96
N LEU A 143 -1.24 -20.01 -7.44
CA LEU A 143 -0.56 -21.30 -7.29
C LEU A 143 -1.25 -22.20 -6.27
N GLU A 144 -1.71 -21.67 -5.16
CA GLU A 144 -2.51 -22.38 -4.15
C GLU A 144 -3.84 -22.88 -4.73
N ASN A 145 -4.45 -22.09 -5.61
CA ASN A 145 -5.65 -22.45 -6.37
C ASN A 145 -5.36 -23.39 -7.55
N ARG A 146 -4.19 -24.02 -7.60
CA ARG A 146 -3.78 -24.99 -8.62
C ARG A 146 -3.76 -24.46 -10.06
N VAL A 147 -3.62 -23.15 -10.24
CA VAL A 147 -3.40 -22.56 -11.56
C VAL A 147 -1.98 -22.90 -12.03
N SER A 148 -1.82 -23.21 -13.33
CA SER A 148 -0.49 -23.44 -13.90
C SER A 148 0.44 -22.24 -13.65
N PHE A 149 1.63 -22.49 -13.09
CA PHE A 149 2.59 -21.45 -12.74
C PHE A 149 2.98 -20.57 -13.94
N ARG A 150 3.06 -21.16 -15.16
CA ARG A 150 3.36 -20.41 -16.39
C ARG A 150 2.25 -19.40 -16.71
N ARG A 151 1.00 -19.82 -16.55
CA ARG A 151 -0.18 -18.96 -16.79
C ARG A 151 -0.27 -17.86 -15.75
N ALA A 152 -0.07 -18.19 -14.47
CA ALA A 152 -0.08 -17.22 -13.36
C ALA A 152 0.98 -16.13 -13.55
N MET A 153 2.24 -16.52 -13.81
CA MET A 153 3.31 -15.57 -14.04
C MET A 153 3.08 -14.68 -15.25
N LYS A 154 2.73 -15.25 -16.42
CA LYS A 154 2.50 -14.47 -17.65
C LYS A 154 1.33 -13.51 -17.51
N LYS A 155 0.24 -13.91 -16.85
CA LYS A 155 -0.91 -13.05 -16.58
C LYS A 155 -0.51 -11.82 -15.74
N CYS A 156 0.22 -12.04 -14.65
CA CYS A 156 0.68 -10.96 -13.79
C CYS A 156 1.69 -10.02 -14.48
N LEU A 157 2.63 -10.59 -15.28
CA LEU A 157 3.53 -9.79 -16.12
C LEU A 157 2.76 -8.83 -17.02
N GLN A 158 1.81 -9.36 -17.77
CA GLN A 158 0.99 -8.58 -18.70
C GLN A 158 0.14 -7.52 -17.98
N SER A 159 -0.42 -7.84 -16.79
CA SER A 159 -1.19 -6.88 -16.00
C SER A 159 -0.31 -5.70 -15.54
N SER A 160 0.85 -5.99 -14.98
CA SER A 160 1.79 -4.94 -14.52
C SER A 160 2.33 -4.07 -15.66
N MET A 161 2.62 -4.67 -16.83
CA MET A 161 3.03 -3.89 -18.00
C MET A 161 1.91 -2.97 -18.52
N ARG A 162 0.65 -3.43 -18.52
CA ARG A 162 -0.51 -2.60 -18.84
C ARG A 162 -0.73 -1.47 -17.83
N ALA A 163 -0.44 -1.72 -16.55
CA ALA A 163 -0.52 -0.72 -15.50
C ALA A 163 0.56 0.37 -15.61
N GLY A 164 1.54 0.22 -16.52
CA GLY A 164 2.57 1.21 -16.80
C GLY A 164 3.94 0.93 -16.16
N ALA A 165 4.22 -0.31 -15.78
CA ALA A 165 5.58 -0.71 -15.40
C ALA A 165 6.52 -0.61 -16.60
N LYS A 166 7.75 -0.11 -16.42
CA LYS A 166 8.78 -0.08 -17.46
C LYS A 166 9.49 -1.43 -17.62
N GLY A 167 9.34 -2.29 -16.66
CA GLY A 167 9.81 -3.67 -16.69
C GLY A 167 9.43 -4.44 -15.45
N ILE A 168 9.25 -5.73 -15.63
CA ILE A 168 8.92 -6.65 -14.55
C ILE A 168 9.69 -7.96 -14.72
N LYS A 169 10.11 -8.54 -13.60
CA LYS A 169 10.70 -9.86 -13.51
C LYS A 169 10.03 -10.65 -12.42
N THR A 170 9.59 -11.85 -12.75
CA THR A 170 9.05 -12.82 -11.79
C THR A 170 9.94 -14.04 -11.73
N SER A 171 10.10 -14.63 -10.56
CA SER A 171 10.82 -15.89 -10.36
C SER A 171 10.05 -16.74 -9.36
N VAL A 172 9.81 -17.97 -9.73
CA VAL A 172 9.10 -18.95 -8.90
C VAL A 172 10.03 -20.15 -8.71
N ALA A 173 10.20 -20.58 -7.46
CA ALA A 173 11.12 -21.65 -7.08
C ALA A 173 10.46 -22.65 -6.14
N GLY A 174 10.62 -23.94 -6.41
CA GLY A 174 10.05 -25.03 -5.62
C GLY A 174 9.67 -26.23 -6.49
N ARG A 175 8.77 -27.08 -5.98
CA ARG A 175 8.22 -28.23 -6.72
C ARG A 175 7.11 -27.78 -7.66
N LEU A 176 7.50 -27.20 -8.79
CA LEU A 176 6.57 -26.60 -9.77
C LEU A 176 5.72 -27.67 -10.44
N GLY A 177 4.40 -27.52 -10.32
CA GLY A 177 3.43 -28.47 -10.87
C GLY A 177 3.44 -29.83 -10.19
N GLY A 178 3.99 -29.96 -8.98
CA GLY A 178 4.09 -31.21 -8.23
C GLY A 178 5.29 -32.09 -8.61
N ALA A 179 6.26 -31.57 -9.36
CA ALA A 179 7.46 -32.31 -9.72
C ALA A 179 8.27 -32.74 -8.48
N ASP A 180 8.89 -33.92 -8.52
CA ASP A 180 9.68 -34.43 -7.40
C ASP A 180 10.92 -33.58 -7.15
N ILE A 181 11.58 -33.13 -8.21
CA ILE A 181 12.77 -32.29 -8.12
C ILE A 181 12.35 -30.83 -8.22
N ALA A 182 12.73 -30.06 -7.22
CA ALA A 182 12.50 -28.62 -7.20
C ALA A 182 13.34 -27.92 -8.29
N ARG A 183 12.73 -26.92 -8.93
CA ARG A 183 13.42 -26.07 -9.91
C ARG A 183 12.97 -24.62 -9.78
N SER A 184 13.76 -23.72 -10.35
CA SER A 184 13.42 -22.31 -10.44
C SER A 184 13.14 -21.94 -11.88
N GLU A 185 11.99 -21.30 -12.11
CA GLU A 185 11.63 -20.71 -13.39
C GLU A 185 11.39 -19.21 -13.24
N GLY A 186 11.80 -18.42 -14.25
CA GLY A 186 11.62 -16.99 -14.22
C GLY A 186 11.28 -16.43 -15.59
N TYR A 187 10.41 -15.43 -15.60
CA TYR A 187 10.05 -14.66 -16.78
C TYR A 187 10.32 -13.19 -16.52
N HIS A 188 10.66 -12.46 -17.56
CA HIS A 188 10.87 -11.02 -17.48
C HIS A 188 10.36 -10.35 -18.77
N GLU A 189 9.95 -9.11 -18.62
CA GLU A 189 9.50 -8.26 -19.72
C GLU A 189 9.96 -6.82 -19.43
N GLY A 190 10.41 -6.11 -20.46
CA GLY A 190 10.99 -4.79 -20.32
C GLY A 190 12.40 -4.77 -19.72
N SER A 191 12.82 -3.60 -19.25
CA SER A 191 14.15 -3.35 -18.67
C SER A 191 14.12 -3.34 -17.16
N ILE A 192 15.09 -3.97 -16.48
CA ILE A 192 15.20 -3.97 -15.02
C ILE A 192 16.66 -3.74 -14.61
N PRO A 193 17.09 -2.49 -14.52
CA PRO A 193 18.47 -2.14 -14.19
C PRO A 193 18.73 -2.28 -12.68
N LEU A 194 19.00 -3.51 -12.21
CA LEU A 194 19.17 -3.80 -10.78
C LEU A 194 20.34 -3.06 -10.14
N GLN A 195 21.39 -2.78 -10.88
CA GLN A 195 22.59 -2.12 -10.38
C GLN A 195 22.47 -0.59 -10.34
N THR A 196 21.54 0.00 -11.09
CA THR A 196 21.34 1.44 -11.13
C THR A 196 20.60 1.89 -9.87
N LEU A 197 21.25 2.61 -8.96
CA LEU A 197 20.68 3.02 -7.69
C LEU A 197 19.54 4.04 -7.83
N ARG A 198 19.57 4.87 -8.87
CA ARG A 198 18.51 5.84 -9.18
C ARG A 198 17.24 5.19 -9.76
N ALA A 199 17.30 3.91 -10.16
CA ALA A 199 16.15 3.18 -10.67
C ALA A 199 15.20 2.80 -9.53
N ASP A 200 13.93 3.22 -9.61
CA ASP A 200 12.90 2.83 -8.64
C ASP A 200 12.45 1.41 -8.94
N ILE A 201 13.05 0.46 -8.22
CA ILE A 201 12.72 -0.96 -8.30
C ILE A 201 12.02 -1.36 -7.03
N ASP A 202 10.80 -1.86 -7.17
CA ASP A 202 10.03 -2.45 -6.11
C ASP A 202 10.27 -3.96 -6.06
N TYR A 203 10.26 -4.53 -4.85
CA TYR A 203 10.53 -5.95 -4.64
C TYR A 203 9.50 -6.57 -3.71
N GLY A 204 8.92 -7.68 -4.15
CA GLY A 204 7.97 -8.47 -3.38
C GLY A 204 8.42 -9.92 -3.26
N PHE A 205 8.13 -10.50 -2.09
CA PHE A 205 8.34 -11.91 -1.79
C PHE A 205 7.09 -12.49 -1.16
N ALA A 206 6.64 -13.63 -1.68
CA ALA A 206 5.53 -14.39 -1.14
C ALA A 206 5.81 -15.89 -1.22
N GLU A 207 5.19 -16.66 -0.35
CA GLU A 207 5.23 -18.11 -0.35
C GLU A 207 3.83 -18.66 -0.60
N ALA A 208 3.71 -19.58 -1.57
CA ALA A 208 2.50 -20.33 -1.81
C ALA A 208 2.55 -21.67 -1.07
N ALA A 209 1.57 -21.94 -0.22
CA ALA A 209 1.44 -23.21 0.48
C ALA A 209 0.68 -24.20 -0.38
N THR A 210 1.39 -25.10 -1.07
CA THR A 210 0.79 -26.12 -1.92
C THR A 210 0.80 -27.49 -1.23
N THR A 211 0.01 -28.43 -1.74
CA THR A 211 -0.03 -29.82 -1.22
C THR A 211 1.31 -30.54 -1.29
N TYR A 212 2.20 -30.12 -2.20
CA TYR A 212 3.55 -30.69 -2.39
C TYR A 212 4.66 -29.93 -1.68
N GLY A 213 4.32 -28.89 -0.90
CA GLY A 213 5.27 -28.07 -0.19
C GLY A 213 5.12 -26.56 -0.51
N ARG A 214 6.06 -25.77 -0.01
CA ARG A 214 6.05 -24.31 -0.25
C ARG A 214 6.78 -23.96 -1.53
N ILE A 215 6.19 -23.04 -2.29
CA ILE A 215 6.77 -22.47 -3.50
C ILE A 215 7.06 -20.99 -3.23
N GLY A 216 8.32 -20.60 -3.33
CA GLY A 216 8.74 -19.21 -3.15
C GLY A 216 8.53 -18.40 -4.44
N VAL A 217 7.89 -17.25 -4.33
CA VAL A 217 7.64 -16.30 -5.41
C VAL A 217 8.41 -15.03 -5.14
N LYS A 218 9.19 -14.55 -6.12
CA LYS A 218 9.92 -13.29 -6.06
C LYS A 218 9.53 -12.43 -7.27
N VAL A 219 9.23 -11.17 -7.02
CA VAL A 219 8.82 -10.22 -8.06
C VAL A 219 9.64 -8.94 -7.94
N TRP A 220 10.10 -8.43 -9.07
CA TRP A 220 10.77 -7.13 -9.21
C TRP A 220 10.00 -6.30 -10.22
N ILE A 221 9.60 -5.09 -9.87
CA ILE A 221 8.89 -4.16 -10.75
C ILE A 221 9.71 -2.88 -10.85
N TYR A 222 10.05 -2.51 -12.07
CA TYR A 222 10.73 -1.27 -12.37
C TYR A 222 9.72 -0.18 -12.75
N LYS A 223 9.64 0.87 -11.94
CA LYS A 223 8.69 2.00 -12.11
C LYS A 223 9.27 3.15 -12.91
N GLY A 224 10.60 3.25 -13.00
CA GLY A 224 11.33 4.30 -13.70
C GLY A 224 12.51 4.85 -12.92
N GLU A 225 13.18 5.87 -13.43
CA GLU A 225 14.30 6.52 -12.78
C GLU A 225 13.84 7.74 -11.97
N VAL A 226 14.46 7.92 -10.81
CA VAL A 226 14.30 9.11 -9.96
C VAL A 226 15.55 9.96 -10.11
N LEU A 227 15.46 11.04 -10.90
CA LEU A 227 16.62 11.90 -11.22
C LEU A 227 16.80 13.04 -10.21
N HIS A 228 15.70 13.55 -9.64
CA HIS A 228 15.70 14.68 -8.71
C HIS A 228 14.89 14.35 -7.46
N GLY A 229 15.43 14.70 -6.32
CA GLY A 229 14.84 14.45 -5.02
C GLY A 229 15.52 13.27 -4.36
N GLY A 230 16.25 13.54 -3.30
CA GLY A 230 16.73 12.53 -2.35
C GLY A 230 15.57 11.66 -1.85
N PRO A 231 15.82 10.74 -0.95
CA PRO A 231 14.78 9.92 -0.37
C PRO A 231 13.64 10.85 0.04
N ARG A 232 12.41 10.44 -0.19
CA ARG A 232 11.24 11.14 0.36
C ARG A 232 11.23 10.98 1.89
N LEU A 233 12.37 11.27 2.48
CA LEU A 233 12.61 11.39 3.91
C LEU A 233 11.72 12.54 4.38
N GLY A 234 10.60 12.16 4.98
CA GLY A 234 9.75 13.14 5.61
C GLY A 234 8.78 13.86 4.65
N ARG A 235 8.08 13.14 3.78
CA ARG A 235 6.67 13.47 3.74
C ARG A 235 6.13 13.15 5.13
N SER A 236 6.43 14.06 6.07
CA SER A 236 5.48 14.29 7.15
C SER A 236 4.13 14.19 6.47
N ILE A 237 3.31 13.23 6.90
CA ILE A 237 1.90 13.22 6.60
C ILE A 237 1.51 14.66 6.92
N GLU A 238 1.28 15.48 5.89
CA GLU A 238 0.68 16.79 6.12
C GLU A 238 -0.56 16.42 6.91
N ALA A 239 -0.57 16.84 8.15
CA ALA A 239 -1.72 16.66 9.02
C ALA A 239 -2.92 17.07 8.18
N PRO A 240 -3.99 16.26 8.09
CA PRO A 240 -5.12 16.55 7.24
C PRO A 240 -5.49 18.00 7.54
N LYS A 241 -5.38 18.87 6.53
CA LYS A 241 -5.68 20.30 6.69
C LYS A 241 -7.01 20.35 7.39
N PRO A 242 -7.12 21.04 8.53
CA PRO A 242 -8.36 21.03 9.31
C PRO A 242 -9.50 21.39 8.39
N ALA A 243 -10.57 20.65 8.46
CA ALA A 243 -11.75 20.74 7.57
C ALA A 243 -12.40 22.16 7.55
N PHE A 244 -11.85 23.08 8.32
CA PHE A 244 -12.31 24.45 8.45
C PHE A 244 -11.98 25.36 7.25
N GLU A 245 -10.92 25.09 6.50
CA GLU A 245 -10.57 25.91 5.32
C GLU A 245 -11.40 25.60 4.06
N ARG A 246 -12.28 24.62 4.10
CA ARG A 246 -13.17 24.31 2.97
C ARG A 246 -14.47 25.11 2.92
N ARG A 247 -14.79 25.92 3.94
CA ARG A 247 -16.07 26.65 4.00
C ARG A 247 -16.08 28.02 3.33
N ASP A 248 -14.96 28.67 3.14
CA ASP A 248 -14.95 30.08 2.65
C ASP A 248 -14.95 30.26 1.14
N ARG A 249 -14.89 29.19 0.34
CA ARG A 249 -14.99 29.33 -1.12
C ARG A 249 -16.40 29.16 -1.72
N ARG A 250 -17.42 28.93 -0.89
CA ARG A 250 -18.82 28.83 -1.35
C ARG A 250 -19.64 30.11 -1.15
N GLY A 251 -19.13 31.12 -0.43
CA GLY A 251 -19.82 32.38 -0.14
C GLY A 251 -19.82 33.41 -1.27
N ASP A 252 -18.83 33.38 -2.14
CA ASP A 252 -18.57 34.48 -3.06
C ASP A 252 -19.17 34.32 -4.47
N ARG A 253 -20.00 33.31 -4.68
CA ARG A 253 -20.69 33.12 -5.98
C ARG A 253 -22.17 33.55 -5.97
N ARG A 254 -22.73 34.05 -4.86
CA ARG A 254 -24.11 34.53 -4.81
C ARG A 254 -24.27 36.06 -4.95
N GLY A 255 -23.19 36.84 -4.88
CA GLY A 255 -23.22 38.30 -4.94
C GLY A 255 -23.11 38.94 -6.34
N ARG A 256 -22.98 38.17 -7.40
CA ARG A 256 -22.77 38.74 -8.77
C ARG A 256 -23.90 38.49 -9.76
N ARG A 257 -25.10 38.09 -9.33
CA ARG A 257 -26.22 37.83 -10.28
C ARG A 257 -27.35 38.84 -10.25
N ASP A 258 -27.33 39.88 -9.42
CA ASP A 258 -28.48 40.81 -9.28
C ASP A 258 -28.21 42.22 -9.80
N PHE A 259 -27.12 42.50 -10.51
CA PHE A 259 -26.85 43.85 -11.03
C PHE A 259 -27.06 44.05 -12.53
N ASN A 260 -27.70 43.15 -13.26
CA ASN A 260 -27.94 43.32 -14.70
C ASN A 260 -29.38 42.99 -15.13
N ARG A 261 -30.38 43.43 -14.33
CA ARG A 261 -31.80 43.27 -14.67
C ARG A 261 -32.57 44.59 -14.52
N GLY A 262 -32.07 45.64 -15.07
CA GLY A 262 -32.73 46.93 -15.06
C GLY A 262 -32.20 47.82 -16.16
N GLU A 263 -32.52 47.57 -17.42
CA GLU A 263 -32.53 48.54 -18.50
C GLU A 263 -32.75 47.79 -19.80
N ARG A 264 -33.99 47.73 -20.26
CA ARG A 264 -34.44 47.68 -21.67
C ARG A 264 -35.93 47.35 -21.73
N ARG A 265 -36.74 48.37 -21.48
CA ARG A 265 -38.08 48.47 -22.05
C ARG A 265 -38.29 49.91 -22.48
N ALA A 266 -38.08 50.21 -23.75
CA ALA A 266 -38.68 51.32 -24.47
C ALA A 266 -39.66 50.74 -25.48
N PRO A 267 -40.86 51.32 -25.65
CA PRO A 267 -41.92 50.77 -26.50
C PRO A 267 -41.70 51.13 -27.93
N ARG A 268 -41.93 50.18 -28.82
CA ARG A 268 -41.96 50.37 -30.24
C ARG A 268 -43.36 50.82 -30.65
N GLN A 269 -43.46 52.07 -31.14
CA GLN A 269 -44.63 52.62 -31.79
C GLN A 269 -44.95 51.90 -33.08
N GLU A 270 -46.22 51.65 -33.28
CA GLU A 270 -46.88 51.30 -34.55
C GLU A 270 -46.90 52.49 -35.48
N GLY A 271 -46.73 52.24 -36.72
CA GLY A 271 -47.00 53.08 -37.86
C GLY A 271 -46.75 52.28 -39.12
N GLY A 272 -47.64 51.81 -39.85
CA GLY A 272 -48.76 52.32 -40.58
C GLY A 272 -48.30 52.64 -42.00
N ASN A 273 -48.85 51.88 -42.92
CA ASN A 273 -49.19 52.28 -44.30
C ASN A 273 -48.27 51.81 -45.45
N ARG A 274 -48.92 51.05 -46.28
CA ARG A 274 -49.04 50.79 -47.69
C ARG A 274 -48.23 49.63 -48.25
#